data_6e9b56594114a692dfb52365cb951355
#
_entry.id   6e9b56594114a692dfb52365cb951355
#
_cell.length_a   1.000
_cell.length_b   1.000
_cell.length_c   1.000
_cell.angle_alpha   90.00
_cell.angle_beta   90.00
_cell.angle_gamma   90.00
#
_symmetry.space_group_name_H-M   'P 1'
#
loop_
_entity.id
_entity.type
_entity.pdbx_description
1 polymer ?
#
loop_
_entity_poly.entity_id
_entity_poly.type
_entity_poly.pdbx_seq_one_letter_code
_entity_poly.pdbx_strand_id
1 'polypeptide(L)'
;MPIRFLGAFCFMIAQLSAIGHAQTLSSDCLAIAEGPARVQFAKLVPAVLTENQVQLTFVGHSTFVIETSGGIRIATDFTGNAGGVVPDVITMNRAHRSHYTTAPDPAIKNVLRGWNDDGTPAQHDLTIGDVHIRNVTTDIRGGQLGRVPDGNSIFIFEVAGLCIGHLGHLHHELTPAHIGQIGRLDVVLVPVDGGYTMPVVNMIQVLKDVKARVVIPMHYFGPETLSRFIANVRGSFALEMGASPTVIVSRETLPAEPKLIVLPGY
;
A
#
# COMPACT_ATOMS: atom_id res chain seq x y z
N MET A 1 9.92 77.52 -40.62
CA MET A 1 10.28 76.82 -39.35
C MET A 1 9.17 75.87 -39.01
N PRO A 2 9.28 74.56 -39.22
CA PRO A 2 8.26 73.63 -38.78
C PRO A 2 8.64 72.96 -37.46
N ILE A 3 7.69 72.94 -36.54
CA ILE A 3 7.75 72.33 -35.25
C ILE A 3 7.49 70.84 -35.39
N ARG A 4 8.48 70.02 -34.93
CA ARG A 4 8.35 68.55 -34.85
C ARG A 4 7.73 68.11 -33.53
N PHE A 5 6.57 67.48 -33.59
CA PHE A 5 5.98 66.79 -32.46
C PHE A 5 6.58 65.40 -32.34
N LEU A 6 7.20 65.14 -31.21
CA LEU A 6 7.70 63.80 -30.83
C LEU A 6 6.60 63.08 -30.07
N GLY A 7 5.96 62.09 -30.69
CA GLY A 7 5.00 61.20 -30.04
C GLY A 7 5.72 60.11 -29.25
N ALA A 8 5.57 60.12 -27.94
CA ALA A 8 6.02 59.04 -27.07
C ALA A 8 5.03 57.86 -27.11
N PHE A 9 5.46 56.74 -27.65
CA PHE A 9 4.69 55.50 -27.68
C PHE A 9 4.98 54.74 -26.37
N CYS A 10 4.03 54.72 -25.47
CA CYS A 10 4.10 53.98 -24.19
C CYS A 10 3.73 52.53 -24.46
N PHE A 11 4.72 51.60 -24.44
CA PHE A 11 4.52 50.19 -24.55
C PHE A 11 4.11 49.63 -23.20
N MET A 12 2.83 49.32 -23.07
CA MET A 12 2.25 48.65 -21.86
C MET A 12 2.53 47.14 -21.95
N ILE A 13 3.52 46.67 -21.22
CA ILE A 13 3.80 45.21 -21.10
C ILE A 13 2.79 44.64 -20.09
N ALA A 14 1.80 43.92 -20.60
CA ALA A 14 0.91 43.13 -19.79
C ALA A 14 1.67 41.90 -19.28
N GLN A 15 1.99 41.88 -17.99
CA GLN A 15 2.50 40.66 -17.33
C GLN A 15 1.35 39.69 -17.11
N LEU A 16 1.28 38.62 -17.91
CA LEU A 16 0.45 37.45 -17.60
C LEU A 16 1.10 36.71 -16.42
N SER A 17 0.54 36.89 -15.23
CA SER A 17 0.83 36.04 -14.08
C SER A 17 0.22 34.66 -14.36
N ALA A 18 1.05 33.69 -14.71
CA ALA A 18 0.65 32.29 -14.72
C ALA A 18 0.36 31.86 -13.28
N ILE A 19 -0.92 31.74 -12.93
CA ILE A 19 -1.34 31.10 -11.69
C ILE A 19 -1.05 29.61 -11.87
N GLY A 20 0.10 29.17 -11.38
CA GLY A 20 0.42 27.75 -11.23
C GLY A 20 -0.59 27.15 -10.26
N HIS A 21 -1.52 26.35 -10.76
CA HIS A 21 -2.32 25.49 -9.90
C HIS A 21 -1.36 24.43 -9.34
N ALA A 22 -0.97 24.60 -8.09
CA ALA A 22 -0.41 23.51 -7.32
C ALA A 22 -1.51 22.44 -7.26
N GLN A 23 -1.33 21.34 -7.99
CA GLN A 23 -2.14 20.15 -7.80
C GLN A 23 -1.80 19.64 -6.39
N THR A 24 -2.66 19.93 -5.44
CA THR A 24 -2.63 19.26 -4.15
C THR A 24 -2.95 17.80 -4.41
N LEU A 25 -1.94 16.96 -4.29
CA LEU A 25 -2.11 15.50 -4.25
C LEU A 25 -3.00 15.20 -3.05
N SER A 26 -4.28 14.98 -3.29
CA SER A 26 -5.25 14.67 -2.25
C SER A 26 -5.26 13.17 -2.04
N SER A 27 -4.45 12.70 -1.09
CA SER A 27 -4.58 11.34 -0.57
C SER A 27 -5.72 11.31 0.45
N ASP A 28 -6.76 10.54 0.16
CA ASP A 28 -7.90 10.34 1.08
C ASP A 28 -7.47 9.62 2.37
N CYS A 29 -6.34 8.92 2.32
CA CYS A 29 -5.78 8.22 3.46
C CYS A 29 -4.98 9.12 4.40
N LEU A 30 -4.52 10.28 3.94
CA LEU A 30 -3.82 11.28 4.75
C LEU A 30 -4.78 12.32 5.37
N ALA A 31 -6.00 12.44 4.84
CA ALA A 31 -7.02 13.34 5.38
C ALA A 31 -7.64 12.80 6.66
N ILE A 32 -7.60 13.57 7.75
CA ILE A 32 -8.19 13.23 9.07
C ILE A 32 -9.71 13.51 9.12
N ALA A 33 -10.36 13.77 8.00
CA ALA A 33 -11.79 14.09 7.94
C ALA A 33 -12.63 12.84 7.66
N GLU A 34 -13.34 12.34 8.66
CA GLU A 34 -14.43 11.37 8.50
C GLU A 34 -15.59 12.02 7.72
N GLY A 35 -15.71 11.69 6.43
CA GLY A 35 -16.92 12.00 5.67
C GLY A 35 -18.05 11.02 6.05
N PRO A 36 -19.35 11.46 6.02
CA PRO A 36 -20.46 10.59 6.36
C PRO A 36 -20.56 9.41 5.38
N ALA A 37 -20.67 8.19 5.92
CA ALA A 37 -20.85 6.96 5.15
C ALA A 37 -22.17 7.04 4.34
N ARG A 38 -22.08 6.88 3.03
CA ARG A 38 -23.26 6.71 2.18
C ARG A 38 -23.71 5.24 2.23
N VAL A 39 -24.89 5.01 2.76
CA VAL A 39 -25.53 3.69 2.79
C VAL A 39 -26.11 3.40 1.41
N GLN A 40 -25.58 2.38 0.72
CA GLN A 40 -26.20 1.78 -0.47
C GLN A 40 -26.53 0.31 -0.17
N PHE A 41 -27.75 -0.08 -0.54
CA PHE A 41 -28.23 -1.45 -0.34
C PHE A 41 -27.71 -2.37 -1.45
N ALA A 42 -27.00 -3.46 -1.07
CA ALA A 42 -26.44 -4.43 -1.99
C ALA A 42 -27.50 -5.37 -2.55
N LYS A 43 -27.55 -5.52 -3.88
CA LYS A 43 -28.18 -6.65 -4.58
C LYS A 43 -27.14 -7.75 -4.80
N LEU A 44 -27.46 -8.97 -4.38
CA LEU A 44 -26.65 -10.17 -4.62
C LEU A 44 -26.65 -10.53 -6.11
N VAL A 45 -25.47 -10.40 -6.76
CA VAL A 45 -25.17 -10.95 -8.10
C VAL A 45 -23.78 -11.58 -8.02
N PRO A 46 -23.53 -12.76 -8.65
CA PRO A 46 -22.27 -13.47 -8.48
C PRO A 46 -21.09 -12.75 -9.13
N ALA A 47 -20.01 -12.60 -8.37
CA ALA A 47 -18.61 -12.51 -8.77
C ALA A 47 -18.13 -11.36 -9.70
N VAL A 48 -18.82 -10.25 -9.80
CA VAL A 48 -18.23 -9.00 -10.28
C VAL A 48 -18.11 -8.06 -9.08
N LEU A 49 -16.91 -7.55 -8.80
CA LEU A 49 -16.69 -6.57 -7.74
C LEU A 49 -17.57 -5.35 -8.00
N THR A 50 -18.25 -4.88 -6.98
CA THR A 50 -18.95 -3.59 -7.06
C THR A 50 -17.96 -2.44 -6.89
N GLU A 51 -18.31 -1.23 -7.29
CA GLU A 51 -17.45 -0.03 -7.23
C GLU A 51 -16.81 0.22 -5.85
N ASN A 52 -17.45 -0.28 -4.78
CA ASN A 52 -16.98 -0.11 -3.40
C ASN A 52 -16.19 -1.33 -2.88
N GLN A 53 -15.87 -2.30 -3.72
CA GLN A 53 -15.22 -3.55 -3.31
C GLN A 53 -13.82 -3.69 -3.88
N VAL A 54 -12.96 -4.32 -3.08
CA VAL A 54 -11.61 -4.73 -3.46
C VAL A 54 -11.43 -6.18 -3.08
N GLN A 55 -10.88 -6.97 -3.98
CA GLN A 55 -10.52 -8.36 -3.72
C GLN A 55 -9.04 -8.46 -3.41
N LEU A 56 -8.72 -9.16 -2.32
CA LEU A 56 -7.36 -9.49 -1.91
C LEU A 56 -7.19 -11.00 -2.00
N THR A 57 -6.25 -11.47 -2.81
CA THR A 57 -5.94 -12.89 -2.97
C THR A 57 -4.52 -13.15 -2.50
N PHE A 58 -4.35 -13.99 -1.49
CA PHE A 58 -3.04 -14.42 -1.01
C PHE A 58 -2.46 -15.47 -1.96
N VAL A 59 -1.39 -15.13 -2.67
CA VAL A 59 -0.71 -16.02 -3.61
C VAL A 59 0.33 -16.89 -2.89
N GLY A 60 0.93 -16.35 -1.84
CA GLY A 60 1.92 -17.05 -1.02
C GLY A 60 3.03 -16.13 -0.53
N HIS A 61 3.69 -16.51 0.56
CA HIS A 61 4.74 -15.77 1.25
C HIS A 61 4.34 -14.32 1.58
N SER A 62 4.67 -13.34 0.74
CA SER A 62 4.29 -11.92 0.86
C SER A 62 3.59 -11.38 -0.39
N THR A 63 3.32 -12.25 -1.36
CA THR A 63 2.64 -11.86 -2.59
C THR A 63 1.12 -11.94 -2.43
N PHE A 64 0.47 -10.81 -2.64
CA PHE A 64 -0.98 -10.70 -2.80
C PHE A 64 -1.31 -10.16 -4.18
N VAL A 65 -2.45 -10.56 -4.73
CA VAL A 65 -3.08 -9.87 -5.84
C VAL A 65 -4.23 -9.03 -5.26
N ILE A 66 -4.14 -7.72 -5.48
CA ILE A 66 -5.19 -6.75 -5.18
C ILE A 66 -5.92 -6.49 -6.50
N GLU A 67 -7.21 -6.82 -6.55
CA GLU A 67 -8.04 -6.60 -7.73
C GLU A 67 -9.12 -5.57 -7.41
N THR A 68 -9.20 -4.51 -8.23
CA THR A 68 -10.16 -3.42 -8.07
C THR A 68 -11.40 -3.65 -8.91
N SER A 69 -12.50 -2.98 -8.59
CA SER A 69 -13.73 -3.03 -9.40
C SER A 69 -13.54 -2.43 -10.82
N GLY A 70 -12.56 -1.54 -10.98
CA GLY A 70 -12.12 -1.03 -12.28
C GLY A 70 -11.29 -2.02 -13.09
N GLY A 71 -11.01 -3.21 -12.55
CA GLY A 71 -10.28 -4.29 -13.23
C GLY A 71 -8.76 -4.15 -13.16
N ILE A 72 -8.23 -3.23 -12.35
CA ILE A 72 -6.78 -3.10 -12.13
C ILE A 72 -6.32 -4.21 -11.20
N ARG A 73 -5.23 -4.89 -11.58
CA ARG A 73 -4.59 -5.97 -10.82
C ARG A 73 -3.21 -5.55 -10.39
N ILE A 74 -2.96 -5.61 -9.09
CA ILE A 74 -1.69 -5.24 -8.48
C ILE A 74 -1.12 -6.46 -7.76
N ALA A 75 0.11 -6.87 -8.06
CA ALA A 75 0.78 -7.92 -7.31
C ALA A 75 1.84 -7.32 -6.39
N THR A 76 1.73 -7.59 -5.09
CA THR A 76 2.68 -7.10 -4.07
C THR A 76 3.85 -8.05 -3.91
N ASP A 77 5.04 -7.51 -3.58
CA ASP A 77 6.29 -8.26 -3.37
C ASP A 77 6.48 -9.36 -4.42
N PHE A 78 6.39 -8.95 -5.69
CA PHE A 78 6.27 -9.83 -6.84
C PHE A 78 7.58 -10.56 -7.17
N THR A 79 7.52 -11.89 -7.19
CA THR A 79 8.67 -12.76 -7.44
C THR A 79 8.67 -13.42 -8.82
N GLY A 80 7.69 -13.08 -9.66
CA GLY A 80 7.48 -13.70 -10.97
C GLY A 80 6.18 -14.50 -11.08
N ASN A 81 5.43 -14.66 -9.98
CA ASN A 81 4.15 -15.36 -9.97
C ASN A 81 3.08 -14.48 -9.27
N ALA A 82 1.94 -14.33 -9.90
CA ALA A 82 0.76 -13.66 -9.38
C ALA A 82 -0.49 -14.56 -9.46
N GLY A 83 -0.33 -15.86 -9.18
CA GLY A 83 -1.45 -16.78 -9.18
C GLY A 83 -2.06 -17.05 -10.57
N GLY A 84 -1.25 -16.93 -11.64
CA GLY A 84 -1.69 -17.18 -13.02
C GLY A 84 -2.30 -15.98 -13.74
N VAL A 85 -2.28 -14.79 -13.12
CA VAL A 85 -2.69 -13.55 -13.77
C VAL A 85 -1.47 -12.70 -14.15
N VAL A 86 -1.60 -11.88 -15.20
CA VAL A 86 -0.62 -10.84 -15.52
C VAL A 86 -1.12 -9.55 -14.84
N PRO A 87 -0.38 -9.01 -13.85
CA PRO A 87 -0.78 -7.79 -13.17
C PRO A 87 -0.50 -6.54 -14.00
N ASP A 88 -1.27 -5.48 -13.80
CA ASP A 88 -1.04 -4.15 -14.38
C ASP A 88 0.09 -3.40 -13.66
N VAL A 89 0.23 -3.67 -12.37
CA VAL A 89 1.24 -3.08 -11.48
C VAL A 89 1.86 -4.18 -10.62
N ILE A 90 3.16 -4.08 -10.40
CA ILE A 90 3.83 -4.88 -9.37
C ILE A 90 4.59 -3.96 -8.42
N THR A 91 4.58 -4.33 -7.14
CA THR A 91 5.50 -3.76 -6.15
C THR A 91 6.55 -4.78 -5.76
N MET A 92 7.72 -4.34 -5.36
CA MET A 92 8.83 -5.20 -4.95
C MET A 92 9.59 -4.57 -3.79
N ASN A 93 10.17 -5.39 -2.91
CA ASN A 93 11.04 -4.99 -1.82
C ASN A 93 12.38 -5.72 -1.88
N ARG A 94 13.46 -5.07 -1.37
CA ARG A 94 14.84 -5.50 -1.60
C ARG A 94 15.32 -6.66 -0.73
N ALA A 95 14.73 -6.89 0.43
CA ALA A 95 15.33 -7.70 1.50
C ALA A 95 15.77 -9.11 1.05
N HIS A 96 14.93 -9.85 0.35
CA HIS A 96 15.19 -11.20 -0.17
C HIS A 96 14.57 -11.41 -1.55
N ARG A 97 15.09 -12.37 -2.31
CA ARG A 97 14.53 -12.78 -3.61
C ARG A 97 13.08 -13.28 -3.55
N SER A 98 12.58 -13.58 -2.37
CA SER A 98 11.16 -13.88 -2.13
C SER A 98 10.25 -12.63 -2.15
N HIS A 99 10.80 -11.44 -2.41
CA HIS A 99 10.08 -10.16 -2.46
C HIS A 99 10.27 -9.41 -3.80
N TYR A 100 11.10 -9.94 -4.69
CA TYR A 100 11.34 -9.29 -5.98
C TYR A 100 11.83 -10.28 -7.03
N THR A 101 11.69 -9.89 -8.29
CA THR A 101 12.35 -10.51 -9.44
C THR A 101 13.24 -9.50 -10.16
N THR A 102 14.34 -9.97 -10.76
CA THR A 102 15.20 -9.15 -11.61
C THR A 102 14.76 -9.13 -13.06
N ALA A 103 13.80 -9.99 -13.44
CA ALA A 103 13.28 -10.13 -14.79
C ALA A 103 11.75 -10.23 -14.75
N PRO A 104 11.04 -9.12 -14.43
CA PRO A 104 9.58 -9.11 -14.52
C PRO A 104 9.16 -9.33 -15.98
N ASP A 105 7.98 -9.92 -16.19
CA ASP A 105 7.39 -10.06 -17.52
C ASP A 105 7.30 -8.67 -18.19
N PRO A 106 7.82 -8.50 -19.42
CA PRO A 106 7.75 -7.23 -20.16
C PRO A 106 6.32 -6.73 -20.42
N ALA A 107 5.31 -7.60 -20.31
CA ALA A 107 3.91 -7.22 -20.40
C ALA A 107 3.46 -6.36 -19.21
N ILE A 108 4.14 -6.46 -18.07
CA ILE A 108 3.86 -5.67 -16.87
C ILE A 108 4.43 -4.27 -17.05
N LYS A 109 3.56 -3.28 -17.17
CA LYS A 109 3.97 -1.90 -17.51
C LYS A 109 4.47 -1.10 -16.32
N ASN A 110 3.92 -1.35 -15.13
CA ASN A 110 4.21 -0.56 -13.94
C ASN A 110 4.96 -1.41 -12.91
N VAL A 111 6.25 -1.15 -12.77
CA VAL A 111 7.15 -1.85 -11.85
C VAL A 111 7.60 -0.87 -10.76
N LEU A 112 7.07 -1.00 -9.56
CA LEU A 112 7.33 -0.12 -8.44
C LEU A 112 8.33 -0.80 -7.48
N ARG A 113 9.60 -0.44 -7.58
CA ARG A 113 10.65 -0.93 -6.67
C ARG A 113 10.65 -0.10 -5.40
N GLY A 114 10.49 -0.74 -4.25
CA GLY A 114 10.48 -0.09 -2.94
C GLY A 114 11.85 0.41 -2.47
N TRP A 115 12.85 0.46 -3.36
CA TRP A 115 14.21 0.95 -3.11
C TRP A 115 14.83 1.52 -4.39
N ASN A 116 15.80 2.41 -4.24
CA ASN A 116 16.68 2.86 -5.31
C ASN A 116 18.08 2.24 -5.14
N ASP A 117 18.77 1.96 -6.25
CA ASP A 117 20.09 1.33 -6.23
C ASP A 117 21.20 2.30 -5.77
N ASP A 118 20.95 3.60 -5.87
CA ASP A 118 21.84 4.67 -5.39
C ASP A 118 21.68 4.97 -3.89
N GLY A 119 20.76 4.29 -3.21
CA GLY A 119 20.49 4.43 -1.77
C GLY A 119 19.63 5.64 -1.40
N THR A 120 19.11 6.36 -2.36
CA THR A 120 18.08 7.39 -2.10
C THR A 120 16.73 6.76 -1.81
N PRO A 121 15.83 7.40 -1.04
CA PRO A 121 14.48 6.89 -0.81
C PRO A 121 13.72 6.70 -2.12
N ALA A 122 13.08 5.54 -2.29
CA ALA A 122 12.15 5.34 -3.39
C ALA A 122 10.90 6.19 -3.16
N GLN A 123 10.41 6.85 -4.20
CA GLN A 123 9.20 7.67 -4.16
C GLN A 123 8.27 7.28 -5.28
N HIS A 124 7.10 6.80 -4.91
CA HIS A 124 6.04 6.41 -5.83
C HIS A 124 4.76 7.17 -5.50
N ASP A 125 4.14 7.67 -6.55
CA ASP A 125 2.87 8.39 -6.54
C ASP A 125 2.21 8.12 -7.90
N LEU A 126 1.52 6.98 -8.00
CA LEU A 126 0.94 6.47 -9.25
C LEU A 126 -0.57 6.36 -9.11
N THR A 127 -1.31 7.06 -9.96
CA THR A 127 -2.74 6.80 -10.16
C THR A 127 -2.94 6.01 -11.46
N ILE A 128 -3.60 4.86 -11.35
CA ILE A 128 -3.96 4.02 -12.48
C ILE A 128 -5.38 3.49 -12.31
N GLY A 129 -6.25 3.74 -13.30
CA GLY A 129 -7.67 3.41 -13.20
C GLY A 129 -8.30 4.04 -11.95
N ASP A 130 -8.84 3.19 -11.09
CA ASP A 130 -9.53 3.54 -9.85
C ASP A 130 -8.67 3.43 -8.58
N VAL A 131 -7.34 3.26 -8.72
CA VAL A 131 -6.42 3.12 -7.59
C VAL A 131 -5.30 4.15 -7.62
N HIS A 132 -5.01 4.71 -6.45
CA HIS A 132 -3.82 5.52 -6.19
C HIS A 132 -2.83 4.72 -5.33
N ILE A 133 -1.57 4.68 -5.75
CA ILE A 133 -0.50 3.88 -5.12
C ILE A 133 0.63 4.81 -4.72
N ARG A 134 0.97 4.81 -3.44
CA ARG A 134 2.12 5.54 -2.89
C ARG A 134 2.92 4.67 -1.94
N ASN A 135 4.09 5.11 -1.51
CA ASN A 135 4.91 4.38 -0.57
C ASN A 135 5.48 5.26 0.54
N VAL A 136 5.87 4.61 1.62
CA VAL A 136 6.69 5.17 2.71
C VAL A 136 7.87 4.25 2.92
N THR A 137 9.09 4.77 2.76
CA THR A 137 10.31 3.97 2.91
C THR A 137 10.61 3.67 4.38
N THR A 138 11.22 2.51 4.62
CA THR A 138 11.74 2.10 5.92
C THR A 138 13.06 1.37 5.71
N ASP A 139 13.84 1.24 6.77
CA ASP A 139 15.14 0.60 6.68
C ASP A 139 15.07 -0.91 6.80
N ILE A 140 16.08 -1.59 6.27
CA ILE A 140 16.27 -3.03 6.49
C ILE A 140 17.58 -3.30 7.25
N ARG A 141 17.66 -4.48 7.86
CA ARG A 141 18.92 -4.98 8.43
C ARG A 141 19.86 -5.39 7.29
N GLY A 142 21.08 -4.91 7.34
CA GLY A 142 22.10 -5.14 6.33
C GLY A 142 23.15 -6.19 6.69
N GLY A 143 22.87 -7.09 7.62
CA GLY A 143 23.84 -8.06 8.12
C GLY A 143 25.06 -7.37 8.72
N GLN A 144 26.27 -7.61 8.18
CA GLN A 144 27.52 -6.96 8.64
C GLN A 144 27.53 -5.44 8.41
N LEU A 145 26.69 -4.91 7.53
CA LEU A 145 26.54 -3.48 7.26
C LEU A 145 25.63 -2.79 8.29
N GLY A 146 25.10 -3.54 9.26
CA GLY A 146 24.22 -3.04 10.31
C GLY A 146 22.83 -2.68 9.76
N ARG A 147 22.67 -1.50 9.18
CA ARG A 147 21.40 -0.96 8.67
C ARG A 147 21.57 -0.50 7.23
N VAL A 148 20.60 -0.81 6.38
CA VAL A 148 20.48 -0.27 5.03
C VAL A 148 19.29 0.68 5.04
N PRO A 149 19.51 1.99 4.94
CA PRO A 149 18.44 2.97 4.87
C PRO A 149 17.55 2.73 3.65
N ASP A 150 16.26 3.00 3.81
CA ASP A 150 15.27 3.00 2.72
C ASP A 150 15.26 1.71 1.85
N GLY A 151 15.64 0.57 2.46
CA GLY A 151 15.72 -0.72 1.77
C GLY A 151 14.38 -1.45 1.65
N ASN A 152 13.33 -0.96 2.29
CA ASN A 152 11.97 -1.45 2.24
C ASN A 152 11.00 -0.30 2.02
N SER A 153 9.88 -0.56 1.38
CA SER A 153 8.75 0.35 1.29
C SER A 153 7.48 -0.28 1.82
N ILE A 154 6.77 0.47 2.64
CA ILE A 154 5.36 0.22 2.91
C ILE A 154 4.59 0.81 1.74
N PHE A 155 3.93 -0.03 0.95
CA PHE A 155 3.07 0.42 -0.13
C PHE A 155 1.66 0.62 0.39
N ILE A 156 1.03 1.74 0.02
CA ILE A 156 -0.33 2.10 0.36
C ILE A 156 -1.14 2.17 -0.93
N PHE A 157 -2.23 1.41 -0.97
CA PHE A 157 -3.17 1.35 -2.09
C PHE A 157 -4.47 2.00 -1.63
N GLU A 158 -4.81 3.12 -2.27
CA GLU A 158 -6.03 3.89 -1.99
C GLU A 158 -7.03 3.60 -3.09
N VAL A 159 -8.06 2.84 -2.77
CA VAL A 159 -9.05 2.35 -3.74
C VAL A 159 -10.39 2.06 -3.07
N ALA A 160 -11.50 2.38 -3.74
CA ALA A 160 -12.86 2.17 -3.22
C ALA A 160 -13.07 2.81 -1.82
N GLY A 161 -12.40 3.95 -1.55
CA GLY A 161 -12.39 4.62 -0.27
C GLY A 161 -11.67 3.87 0.86
N LEU A 162 -11.01 2.74 0.56
CA LEU A 162 -10.17 1.97 1.46
C LEU A 162 -8.71 2.40 1.37
N CYS A 163 -8.00 2.27 2.49
CA CYS A 163 -6.56 2.43 2.61
C CYS A 163 -5.95 1.07 2.97
N ILE A 164 -5.28 0.44 2.01
CA ILE A 164 -4.70 -0.90 2.17
C ILE A 164 -3.19 -0.76 2.24
N GLY A 165 -2.57 -1.18 3.34
CA GLY A 165 -1.12 -1.12 3.53
C GLY A 165 -0.48 -2.50 3.41
N HIS A 166 0.59 -2.59 2.61
CA HIS A 166 1.47 -3.75 2.57
C HIS A 166 2.80 -3.38 3.23
N LEU A 167 3.11 -3.98 4.39
CA LEU A 167 4.29 -3.58 5.18
C LEU A 167 5.62 -4.07 4.60
N GLY A 168 5.58 -4.86 3.52
CA GLY A 168 6.79 -5.40 2.90
C GLY A 168 7.59 -6.27 3.88
N HIS A 169 8.89 -6.06 3.90
CA HIS A 169 9.83 -6.72 4.80
C HIS A 169 10.26 -5.78 5.93
N LEU A 170 9.30 -5.33 6.75
CA LEU A 170 9.52 -4.35 7.80
C LEU A 170 10.42 -4.91 8.92
N HIS A 171 11.50 -4.18 9.28
CA HIS A 171 12.53 -4.64 10.21
C HIS A 171 12.57 -3.89 11.56
N HIS A 172 11.82 -2.81 11.70
CA HIS A 172 11.81 -1.98 12.91
C HIS A 172 10.42 -1.38 13.16
N GLU A 173 10.18 -0.95 14.37
CA GLU A 173 8.96 -0.23 14.73
C GLU A 173 8.87 1.09 13.97
N LEU A 174 7.64 1.54 13.75
CA LEU A 174 7.36 2.76 13.02
C LEU A 174 7.55 3.98 13.92
N THR A 175 8.22 4.99 13.40
CA THR A 175 8.31 6.29 14.08
C THR A 175 7.02 7.09 13.90
N PRO A 176 6.77 8.12 14.73
CA PRO A 176 5.65 9.04 14.50
C PRO A 176 5.64 9.67 13.11
N ALA A 177 6.83 9.91 12.52
CA ALA A 177 6.95 10.41 11.16
C ALA A 177 6.45 9.38 10.13
N HIS A 178 6.84 8.10 10.28
CA HIS A 178 6.32 7.03 9.43
C HIS A 178 4.80 6.92 9.54
N ILE A 179 4.25 6.90 10.76
CA ILE A 179 2.80 6.84 10.99
C ILE A 179 2.08 8.03 10.33
N GLY A 180 2.64 9.24 10.46
CA GLY A 180 2.08 10.44 9.81
C GLY A 180 2.09 10.35 8.27
N GLN A 181 3.15 9.79 7.68
CA GLN A 181 3.26 9.60 6.23
C GLN A 181 2.38 8.45 5.72
N ILE A 182 2.24 7.36 6.48
CA ILE A 182 1.36 6.23 6.16
C ILE A 182 -0.09 6.70 6.20
N GLY A 183 -0.45 7.45 7.24
CA GLY A 183 -1.82 7.88 7.47
C GLY A 183 -2.73 6.74 7.96
N ARG A 184 -4.02 6.82 7.62
CA ARG A 184 -5.01 5.79 7.98
C ARG A 184 -4.79 4.52 7.16
N LEU A 185 -4.89 3.37 7.83
CA LEU A 185 -5.02 2.07 7.18
C LEU A 185 -6.31 1.40 7.63
N ASP A 186 -7.09 0.90 6.68
CA ASP A 186 -8.28 0.08 6.93
C ASP A 186 -7.91 -1.41 6.94
N VAL A 187 -7.01 -1.80 6.04
CA VAL A 187 -6.49 -3.16 5.90
C VAL A 187 -4.97 -3.11 5.94
N VAL A 188 -4.33 -4.05 6.63
CA VAL A 188 -2.88 -4.18 6.65
C VAL A 188 -2.44 -5.62 6.36
N LEU A 189 -1.53 -5.78 5.40
CA LEU A 189 -0.84 -7.02 5.07
C LEU A 189 0.49 -7.02 5.82
N VAL A 190 0.63 -7.93 6.80
CA VAL A 190 1.67 -7.82 7.82
C VAL A 190 2.58 -9.06 7.87
N PRO A 191 3.92 -8.91 7.83
CA PRO A 191 4.85 -10.01 7.99
C PRO A 191 4.87 -10.50 9.45
N VAL A 192 4.76 -11.82 9.68
CA VAL A 192 4.59 -12.39 11.02
C VAL A 192 5.59 -13.50 11.36
N ASP A 193 6.68 -13.62 10.62
CA ASP A 193 7.70 -14.67 10.83
C ASP A 193 8.42 -14.56 12.19
N GLY A 194 8.56 -13.36 12.72
CA GLY A 194 9.14 -13.10 14.03
C GLY A 194 10.67 -13.20 14.11
N GLY A 195 11.35 -13.27 12.97
CA GLY A 195 12.79 -13.45 12.92
C GLY A 195 13.48 -12.75 11.75
N TYR A 196 13.13 -13.09 10.53
CA TYR A 196 13.70 -12.44 9.33
C TYR A 196 13.24 -10.99 9.20
N THR A 197 12.00 -10.69 9.56
CA THR A 197 11.46 -9.32 9.65
C THR A 197 11.76 -8.73 11.03
N MET A 198 10.82 -8.67 11.93
CA MET A 198 11.04 -8.19 13.30
C MET A 198 10.41 -9.16 14.31
N PRO A 199 10.83 -9.10 15.59
CA PRO A 199 10.20 -9.90 16.64
C PRO A 199 8.69 -9.68 16.69
N VAL A 200 7.93 -10.74 16.97
CA VAL A 200 6.46 -10.69 17.02
C VAL A 200 5.94 -9.59 17.96
N VAL A 201 6.59 -9.39 19.11
CA VAL A 201 6.19 -8.35 20.07
C VAL A 201 6.27 -6.95 19.50
N ASN A 202 7.31 -6.67 18.70
CA ASN A 202 7.47 -5.37 18.03
C ASN A 202 6.45 -5.20 16.90
N MET A 203 6.13 -6.28 16.15
CA MET A 203 5.09 -6.24 15.14
C MET A 203 3.71 -5.98 15.75
N ILE A 204 3.43 -6.53 16.92
CA ILE A 204 2.19 -6.22 17.65
C ILE A 204 2.13 -4.72 18.01
N GLN A 205 3.27 -4.12 18.38
CA GLN A 205 3.30 -2.68 18.63
C GLN A 205 2.98 -1.89 17.35
N VAL A 206 3.57 -2.27 16.20
CA VAL A 206 3.24 -1.67 14.90
C VAL A 206 1.73 -1.76 14.61
N LEU A 207 1.12 -2.93 14.83
CA LEU A 207 -0.33 -3.10 14.62
C LEU A 207 -1.18 -2.19 15.52
N LYS A 208 -0.73 -1.95 16.76
CA LYS A 208 -1.40 -1.00 17.67
C LYS A 208 -1.26 0.45 17.20
N ASP A 209 -0.15 0.79 16.56
CA ASP A 209 0.12 2.15 16.09
C ASP A 209 -0.64 2.46 14.79
N VAL A 210 -0.69 1.51 13.84
CA VAL A 210 -1.42 1.69 12.56
C VAL A 210 -2.94 1.54 12.70
N LYS A 211 -3.44 0.84 13.73
CA LYS A 211 -4.86 0.72 14.10
C LYS A 211 -5.78 0.24 12.96
N ALA A 212 -5.26 -0.61 12.07
CA ALA A 212 -6.06 -1.16 10.99
C ALA A 212 -7.21 -2.03 11.51
N ARG A 213 -8.36 -1.98 10.84
CA ARG A 213 -9.54 -2.80 11.21
C ARG A 213 -9.43 -4.24 10.75
N VAL A 214 -8.73 -4.47 9.63
CA VAL A 214 -8.45 -5.80 9.10
C VAL A 214 -6.95 -6.01 9.04
N VAL A 215 -6.49 -7.10 9.65
CA VAL A 215 -5.09 -7.53 9.64
C VAL A 215 -5.02 -8.86 8.92
N ILE A 216 -4.18 -8.97 7.90
CA ILE A 216 -3.96 -10.21 7.15
C ILE A 216 -2.48 -10.59 7.29
N PRO A 217 -2.16 -11.72 7.94
CA PRO A 217 -0.78 -12.16 8.13
C PRO A 217 -0.19 -12.70 6.84
N MET A 218 1.09 -12.43 6.64
CA MET A 218 1.91 -12.94 5.55
C MET A 218 3.31 -13.28 6.06
N HIS A 219 4.20 -13.74 5.19
CA HIS A 219 5.60 -13.97 5.48
C HIS A 219 5.80 -14.93 6.65
N TYR A 220 5.05 -16.04 6.68
CA TYR A 220 5.25 -17.12 7.62
C TYR A 220 5.69 -18.39 6.87
N PHE A 221 6.58 -19.18 7.50
CA PHE A 221 7.22 -20.34 6.86
C PHE A 221 6.51 -21.66 7.19
N GLY A 222 5.40 -21.62 7.87
CA GLY A 222 4.61 -22.78 8.24
C GLY A 222 3.60 -22.49 9.33
N PRO A 223 2.75 -23.48 9.64
CA PRO A 223 1.65 -23.33 10.60
C PRO A 223 2.11 -22.99 12.01
N GLU A 224 3.32 -23.43 12.40
CA GLU A 224 3.87 -23.16 13.74
C GLU A 224 4.21 -21.66 13.91
N THR A 225 4.81 -21.05 12.89
CA THR A 225 5.14 -19.63 12.89
C THR A 225 3.87 -18.77 12.97
N LEU A 226 2.88 -19.11 12.16
CA LEU A 226 1.57 -18.44 12.17
C LEU A 226 0.85 -18.63 13.51
N SER A 227 0.82 -19.87 14.04
CA SER A 227 0.19 -20.18 15.33
C SER A 227 0.82 -19.41 16.48
N ARG A 228 2.14 -19.24 16.49
CA ARG A 228 2.86 -18.41 17.47
C ARG A 228 2.41 -16.94 17.40
N PHE A 229 2.30 -16.38 16.19
CA PHE A 229 1.77 -15.02 16.03
C PHE A 229 0.33 -14.91 16.56
N ILE A 230 -0.56 -15.81 16.13
CA ILE A 230 -1.97 -15.86 16.57
C ILE A 230 -2.07 -15.92 18.09
N ALA A 231 -1.26 -16.76 18.74
CA ALA A 231 -1.25 -16.89 20.19
C ALA A 231 -0.89 -15.57 20.90
N ASN A 232 0.02 -14.78 20.32
CA ASN A 232 0.47 -13.50 20.88
C ASN A 232 -0.53 -12.35 20.69
N VAL A 233 -1.39 -12.41 19.66
CA VAL A 233 -2.41 -11.39 19.38
C VAL A 233 -3.80 -11.77 19.92
N ARG A 234 -3.93 -12.97 20.50
CA ARG A 234 -5.19 -13.47 21.07
C ARG A 234 -5.72 -12.51 22.14
N GLY A 235 -6.98 -12.11 22.00
CA GLY A 235 -7.63 -11.12 22.88
C GLY A 235 -7.49 -9.66 22.43
N SER A 236 -6.61 -9.37 21.43
CA SER A 236 -6.53 -8.04 20.82
C SER A 236 -7.25 -7.95 19.47
N PHE A 237 -7.46 -9.10 18.82
CA PHE A 237 -8.13 -9.21 17.51
C PHE A 237 -9.16 -10.35 17.54
N ALA A 238 -10.30 -10.13 16.91
CA ALA A 238 -11.20 -11.23 16.55
C ALA A 238 -10.51 -12.08 15.47
N LEU A 239 -10.47 -13.42 15.65
CA LEU A 239 -9.82 -14.32 14.69
C LEU A 239 -10.85 -14.88 13.71
N GLU A 240 -10.52 -14.79 12.42
CA GLU A 240 -11.25 -15.46 11.35
C GLU A 240 -10.29 -16.30 10.50
N MET A 241 -10.63 -17.57 10.28
CA MET A 241 -9.91 -18.44 9.34
C MET A 241 -10.65 -18.41 8.01
N GLY A 242 -10.03 -17.85 6.98
CA GLY A 242 -10.59 -17.79 5.64
C GLY A 242 -10.80 -19.17 5.03
N ALA A 243 -11.93 -19.38 4.36
CA ALA A 243 -12.23 -20.63 3.66
C ALA A 243 -11.53 -20.72 2.30
N SER A 244 -11.04 -19.61 1.77
CA SER A 244 -10.34 -19.50 0.48
C SER A 244 -9.16 -18.53 0.62
N PRO A 245 -8.18 -18.55 -0.31
CA PRO A 245 -7.08 -17.58 -0.31
C PRO A 245 -7.52 -16.14 -0.63
N THR A 246 -8.80 -15.93 -0.84
CA THR A 246 -9.38 -14.67 -1.29
C THR A 246 -10.36 -14.12 -0.26
N VAL A 247 -10.27 -12.81 -0.02
CA VAL A 247 -11.24 -12.03 0.74
C VAL A 247 -11.65 -10.79 -0.06
N ILE A 248 -12.94 -10.46 0.00
CA ILE A 248 -13.47 -9.20 -0.55
C ILE A 248 -13.71 -8.25 0.61
N VAL A 249 -13.19 -7.03 0.49
CA VAL A 249 -13.32 -5.97 1.48
C VAL A 249 -13.99 -4.75 0.88
N SER A 250 -14.76 -4.04 1.69
CA SER A 250 -15.33 -2.73 1.37
C SER A 250 -15.43 -1.89 2.64
N ARG A 251 -15.64 -0.60 2.51
CA ARG A 251 -15.83 0.25 3.70
C ARG A 251 -17.02 -0.21 4.56
N GLU A 252 -18.07 -0.69 3.92
CA GLU A 252 -19.30 -1.17 4.58
C GLU A 252 -19.08 -2.49 5.33
N THR A 253 -18.13 -3.32 4.88
CA THR A 253 -17.84 -4.62 5.50
C THR A 253 -16.70 -4.58 6.51
N LEU A 254 -16.05 -3.42 6.70
CA LEU A 254 -15.03 -3.26 7.72
C LEU A 254 -15.60 -3.59 9.11
N PRO A 255 -14.95 -4.48 9.89
CA PRO A 255 -15.44 -4.85 11.21
C PRO A 255 -15.38 -3.64 12.17
N ALA A 256 -16.32 -3.59 13.13
CA ALA A 256 -16.32 -2.57 14.19
C ALA A 256 -15.10 -2.73 15.10
N GLU A 257 -14.75 -3.97 15.44
CA GLU A 257 -13.57 -4.33 16.23
C GLU A 257 -12.49 -4.91 15.33
N PRO A 258 -11.19 -4.67 15.62
CA PRO A 258 -10.09 -5.16 14.81
C PRO A 258 -10.12 -6.69 14.65
N LYS A 259 -9.97 -7.15 13.42
CA LYS A 259 -10.05 -8.57 13.05
C LYS A 259 -8.77 -9.04 12.38
N LEU A 260 -8.27 -10.19 12.80
CA LEU A 260 -7.21 -10.94 12.12
C LEU A 260 -7.87 -11.97 11.21
N ILE A 261 -7.68 -11.83 9.90
CA ILE A 261 -8.19 -12.77 8.88
C ILE A 261 -6.99 -13.56 8.34
N VAL A 262 -6.98 -14.86 8.59
CA VAL A 262 -5.93 -15.77 8.08
C VAL A 262 -6.41 -16.41 6.80
N LEU A 263 -5.80 -16.05 5.69
CA LEU A 263 -6.09 -16.65 4.39
C LEU A 263 -5.23 -17.91 4.20
N PRO A 264 -5.80 -19.03 3.70
CA PRO A 264 -5.00 -20.19 3.35
C PRO A 264 -4.03 -19.82 2.22
N GLY A 265 -2.74 -20.18 2.38
CA GLY A 265 -1.70 -19.99 1.37
C GLY A 265 -1.47 -21.27 0.56
N TYR A 266 -0.82 -21.12 -0.59
CA TYR A 266 -0.34 -22.21 -1.45
C TYR A 266 1.11 -22.57 -1.09
#